data_cbc7755cba54a5fe33610991581e28ad
#
_entry.id   cbc7755cba54a5fe33610991581e28ad
#
_cell.length_a   1.000
_cell.length_b   1.000
_cell.length_c   1.000
_cell.angle_alpha   90.00
_cell.angle_beta   90.00
_cell.angle_gamma   90.00
#
_symmetry.space_group_name_H-M   'P 1'
#
loop_
_entity.id
_entity.type
_entity.pdbx_description
1 polymer ?
#
loop_
_entity_poly.entity_id
_entity_poly.type
_entity_poly.pdbx_seq_one_letter_code
_entity_poly.pdbx_strand_id
1 'polypeptide(L)'
;MKKAIYILIISSQLFFSCSVNKDLNTPINDYISSLNLKKSDKIMIIQERINNNVTIDIFKGKIYFEPETSKYKRDEGVREPLYDKRNWEKMKSEYENKYITDQWIKENPWTLNDFQYQNIIFIKQEKFPNPGKYEKFDFQENYKVFSFSDVIYYKHKKYAVFTIKSTTTDYKDIDTTSILILTKINGQWTVIQKVGDGIYR
;
A
#
# COMPACT_ATOMS: atom_id res chain seq x y z
N MET A 1 14.99 -5.80 -54.16
CA MET A 1 14.14 -6.44 -53.17
C MET A 1 14.74 -6.58 -51.72
N LYS A 2 16.04 -6.32 -51.50
CA LYS A 2 16.64 -6.45 -50.13
C LYS A 2 16.44 -5.22 -49.20
N LYS A 3 16.06 -4.06 -49.70
CA LYS A 3 15.87 -2.83 -48.88
C LYS A 3 14.49 -2.73 -48.22
N ALA A 4 13.47 -3.44 -48.71
CA ALA A 4 12.13 -3.39 -48.12
C ALA A 4 11.99 -4.22 -46.82
N ILE A 5 12.85 -5.23 -46.63
CA ILE A 5 12.82 -6.12 -45.47
C ILE A 5 13.35 -5.43 -44.20
N TYR A 6 14.32 -4.52 -44.35
CA TYR A 6 14.90 -3.80 -43.21
C TYR A 6 13.94 -2.77 -42.59
N ILE A 7 13.05 -2.19 -43.36
CA ILE A 7 12.07 -1.21 -42.88
C ILE A 7 10.97 -1.92 -42.05
N LEU A 8 10.64 -3.15 -42.40
CA LEU A 8 9.61 -3.93 -41.63
C LEU A 8 10.12 -4.39 -40.27
N ILE A 9 11.42 -4.65 -40.12
CA ILE A 9 12.01 -5.07 -38.84
C ILE A 9 12.14 -3.92 -37.84
N ILE A 10 12.39 -2.70 -38.34
CA ILE A 10 12.51 -1.51 -37.48
C ILE A 10 11.15 -1.03 -36.98
N SER A 11 10.07 -1.22 -37.74
CA SER A 11 8.72 -0.85 -37.31
C SER A 11 8.12 -1.78 -36.25
N SER A 12 8.60 -3.01 -36.15
CA SER A 12 8.13 -3.96 -35.14
C SER A 12 8.71 -3.75 -33.73
N GLN A 13 9.78 -2.97 -33.61
CA GLN A 13 10.40 -2.68 -32.31
C GLN A 13 9.79 -1.49 -31.57
N LEU A 14 8.92 -0.70 -32.22
CA LEU A 14 8.28 0.45 -31.60
C LEU A 14 7.01 0.15 -30.81
N PHE A 15 6.53 -1.09 -30.81
CA PHE A 15 5.33 -1.48 -30.06
C PHE A 15 5.61 -2.15 -28.70
N PHE A 16 6.89 -2.26 -28.27
CA PHE A 16 7.23 -2.69 -26.91
C PHE A 16 7.38 -1.51 -25.94
N SER A 17 6.51 -0.51 -26.08
CA SER A 17 6.48 0.60 -25.15
C SER A 17 5.34 0.40 -24.13
N CYS A 18 5.72 0.15 -22.91
CA CYS A 18 4.98 0.43 -21.69
C CYS A 18 3.62 -0.23 -21.46
N SER A 19 3.64 -1.51 -21.14
CA SER A 19 2.69 -2.04 -20.17
C SER A 19 3.37 -2.25 -18.80
N VAL A 20 4.15 -1.28 -18.37
CA VAL A 20 4.87 -1.34 -17.10
C VAL A 20 3.99 -0.67 -16.04
N ASN A 21 3.60 -1.39 -15.05
CA ASN A 21 3.10 -1.06 -13.73
C ASN A 21 1.65 -1.37 -13.35
N LYS A 22 0.74 -1.76 -14.24
CA LYS A 22 -0.61 -2.17 -13.78
C LYS A 22 -0.57 -3.41 -12.88
N ASP A 23 0.42 -4.29 -13.04
CA ASP A 23 0.51 -5.52 -12.25
C ASP A 23 1.05 -5.31 -10.84
N LEU A 24 1.90 -4.30 -10.61
CA LEU A 24 2.50 -4.06 -9.29
C LEU A 24 1.48 -3.63 -8.24
N ASN A 25 0.48 -2.84 -8.64
CA ASN A 25 -0.55 -2.32 -7.75
C ASN A 25 -1.83 -3.17 -7.74
N THR A 26 -1.83 -4.35 -8.40
CA THR A 26 -2.99 -5.25 -8.42
C THR A 26 -3.52 -5.57 -7.02
N PRO A 27 -2.68 -5.85 -5.99
CA PRO A 27 -3.19 -6.09 -4.64
C PRO A 27 -3.99 -4.93 -4.04
N ILE A 28 -3.57 -3.68 -4.28
CA ILE A 28 -4.31 -2.49 -3.82
C ILE A 28 -5.61 -2.34 -4.61
N ASN A 29 -5.58 -2.58 -5.92
CA ASN A 29 -6.76 -2.51 -6.77
C ASN A 29 -7.81 -3.56 -6.39
N ASP A 30 -7.38 -4.79 -6.12
CA ASP A 30 -8.26 -5.86 -5.66
C ASP A 30 -8.87 -5.53 -4.29
N TYR A 31 -8.08 -4.93 -3.39
CA TYR A 31 -8.58 -4.44 -2.11
C TYR A 31 -9.65 -3.34 -2.30
N ILE A 32 -9.38 -2.31 -3.12
CA ILE A 32 -10.35 -1.24 -3.39
C ILE A 32 -11.64 -1.84 -3.99
N SER A 33 -11.51 -2.80 -4.90
CA SER A 33 -12.65 -3.50 -5.50
C SER A 33 -13.48 -4.26 -4.46
N SER A 34 -12.82 -4.81 -3.41
CA SER A 34 -13.49 -5.52 -2.32
C SER A 34 -14.32 -4.63 -1.40
N LEU A 35 -14.12 -3.32 -1.46
CA LEU A 35 -14.89 -2.35 -0.66
C LEU A 35 -16.35 -2.18 -1.12
N ASN A 36 -16.75 -2.85 -2.22
CA ASN A 36 -18.10 -2.81 -2.79
C ASN A 36 -18.60 -1.37 -3.06
N LEU A 37 -17.70 -0.51 -3.52
CA LEU A 37 -18.03 0.86 -3.88
C LEU A 37 -18.97 0.88 -5.08
N LYS A 38 -19.99 1.73 -5.05
CA LYS A 38 -20.80 2.00 -6.22
C LYS A 38 -19.97 2.76 -7.26
N LYS A 39 -20.32 2.66 -8.53
CA LYS A 39 -19.62 3.40 -9.60
C LYS A 39 -19.67 4.93 -9.41
N SER A 40 -20.71 5.43 -8.73
CA SER A 40 -20.87 6.85 -8.39
C SER A 40 -20.05 7.30 -7.18
N ASP A 41 -19.63 6.37 -6.32
CA ASP A 41 -18.95 6.73 -5.09
C ASP A 41 -17.57 7.29 -5.43
N LYS A 42 -17.19 8.36 -4.75
CA LYS A 42 -15.85 8.93 -4.85
C LYS A 42 -15.05 8.53 -3.62
N ILE A 43 -13.79 8.22 -3.83
CA ILE A 43 -12.82 8.05 -2.75
C ILE A 43 -11.71 9.09 -2.89
N MET A 44 -11.09 9.41 -1.79
CA MET A 44 -9.95 10.32 -1.77
C MET A 44 -8.67 9.51 -1.48
N ILE A 45 -7.60 9.80 -2.21
CA ILE A 45 -6.30 9.19 -1.98
C ILE A 45 -5.27 10.28 -1.70
N ILE A 46 -4.55 10.11 -0.59
CA ILE A 46 -3.37 10.92 -0.30
C ILE A 46 -2.28 10.57 -1.30
N GLN A 47 -1.76 11.58 -2.00
CA GLN A 47 -0.79 11.36 -3.09
C GLN A 47 0.55 10.82 -2.60
N GLU A 48 0.97 11.20 -1.41
CA GLU A 48 2.22 10.74 -0.82
C GLU A 48 2.09 9.28 -0.39
N ARG A 49 3.06 8.47 -0.80
CA ARG A 49 3.15 7.05 -0.41
C ARG A 49 3.60 6.92 1.03
N ILE A 50 3.03 5.98 1.75
CA ILE A 50 3.56 5.61 3.07
C ILE A 50 4.89 4.87 2.86
N ASN A 51 5.90 5.19 3.67
CA ASN A 51 7.19 4.53 3.59
C ASN A 51 7.06 3.03 3.91
N ASN A 52 7.67 2.17 3.09
CA ASN A 52 7.66 0.72 3.26
C ASN A 52 8.28 0.23 4.57
N ASN A 53 9.15 1.03 5.20
CA ASN A 53 9.68 0.71 6.52
C ASN A 53 8.54 0.55 7.54
N VAL A 54 7.48 1.36 7.44
CA VAL A 54 6.28 1.22 8.28
C VAL A 54 5.65 -0.17 8.10
N THR A 55 5.55 -0.65 6.86
CA THR A 55 5.03 -2.00 6.56
C THR A 55 5.89 -3.09 7.21
N ILE A 56 7.20 -2.96 7.09
CA ILE A 56 8.18 -3.93 7.62
C ILE A 56 8.13 -3.97 9.14
N ASP A 57 8.04 -2.80 9.79
CA ASP A 57 8.02 -2.68 11.24
C ASP A 57 6.72 -3.23 11.84
N ILE A 58 5.56 -2.88 11.27
CA ILE A 58 4.27 -3.44 11.72
C ILE A 58 4.25 -4.96 11.49
N PHE A 59 4.80 -5.44 10.35
CA PHE A 59 4.86 -6.87 10.07
C PHE A 59 5.65 -7.63 11.13
N LYS A 60 6.79 -7.09 11.57
CA LYS A 60 7.60 -7.66 12.65
C LYS A 60 6.87 -7.63 13.99
N GLY A 61 6.13 -6.56 14.27
CA GLY A 61 5.55 -6.28 15.57
C GLY A 61 6.59 -5.80 16.59
N LYS A 62 6.09 -5.41 17.74
CA LYS A 62 6.90 -4.93 18.86
C LYS A 62 7.49 -6.10 19.65
N ILE A 63 8.72 -5.93 20.11
CA ILE A 63 9.38 -6.88 21.03
C ILE A 63 9.46 -6.16 22.37
N TYR A 64 8.91 -6.77 23.41
CA TYR A 64 9.01 -6.27 24.77
C TYR A 64 9.59 -7.35 25.69
N PHE A 65 10.21 -6.90 26.77
CA PHE A 65 10.68 -7.77 27.82
C PHE A 65 9.57 -7.98 28.85
N GLU A 66 9.22 -9.25 29.12
CA GLU A 66 8.26 -9.62 30.15
C GLU A 66 9.01 -9.99 31.44
N PRO A 67 8.96 -9.11 32.46
CA PRO A 67 9.75 -9.33 33.70
C PRO A 67 9.36 -10.63 34.43
N GLU A 68 8.09 -10.99 34.38
CA GLU A 68 7.56 -12.18 35.08
C GLU A 68 8.16 -13.49 34.57
N THR A 69 8.44 -13.57 33.31
CA THR A 69 9.02 -14.78 32.68
C THR A 69 10.51 -14.62 32.35
N SER A 70 11.07 -13.42 32.55
CA SER A 70 12.43 -13.05 32.14
C SER A 70 12.71 -13.34 30.68
N LYS A 71 11.70 -13.22 29.81
CA LYS A 71 11.80 -13.50 28.38
C LYS A 71 11.37 -12.31 27.54
N TYR A 72 11.96 -12.21 26.36
CA TYR A 72 11.45 -11.30 25.34
C TYR A 72 10.27 -11.93 24.64
N LYS A 73 9.15 -11.26 24.67
CA LYS A 73 7.93 -11.61 23.92
C LYS A 73 7.76 -10.64 22.77
N ARG A 74 7.12 -11.14 21.73
CA ARG A 74 6.69 -10.34 20.59
C ARG A 74 5.20 -10.13 20.72
N ASP A 75 4.80 -8.87 20.85
CA ASP A 75 3.41 -8.48 20.83
C ASP A 75 3.13 -7.69 19.56
N GLU A 76 1.88 -7.77 19.10
CA GLU A 76 1.46 -7.13 17.86
C GLU A 76 2.30 -7.58 16.66
N GLY A 77 1.84 -7.38 15.47
CA GLY A 77 2.50 -7.88 14.26
C GLY A 77 1.91 -9.19 13.76
N VAL A 78 2.52 -9.70 12.70
CA VAL A 78 2.04 -10.92 12.04
C VAL A 78 2.39 -12.14 12.86
N ARG A 79 1.38 -12.98 13.17
CA ARG A 79 1.56 -14.17 14.00
C ARG A 79 1.96 -15.40 13.18
N GLU A 80 2.54 -16.38 13.85
CA GLU A 80 2.75 -17.72 13.26
C GLU A 80 1.39 -18.38 12.94
N PRO A 81 1.31 -19.21 11.90
CA PRO A 81 2.41 -19.68 11.03
C PRO A 81 2.75 -18.74 9.88
N LEU A 82 2.10 -17.60 9.76
CA LEU A 82 2.35 -16.66 8.66
C LEU A 82 3.71 -15.96 8.85
N TYR A 83 4.01 -15.49 10.05
CA TYR A 83 5.33 -14.95 10.37
C TYR A 83 6.39 -16.04 10.37
N ASP A 84 7.49 -15.76 9.69
CA ASP A 84 8.71 -16.57 9.70
C ASP A 84 9.90 -15.61 9.67
N LYS A 85 10.80 -15.73 10.64
CA LYS A 85 11.91 -14.80 10.83
C LYS A 85 12.81 -14.71 9.59
N ARG A 86 13.16 -15.85 8.99
CA ARG A 86 14.06 -15.90 7.81
C ARG A 86 13.43 -15.20 6.61
N ASN A 87 12.15 -15.45 6.35
CA ASN A 87 11.44 -14.80 5.27
C ASN A 87 11.21 -13.31 5.54
N TRP A 88 11.00 -12.93 6.81
CA TRP A 88 10.92 -11.52 7.19
C TRP A 88 12.26 -10.79 6.96
N GLU A 89 13.38 -11.37 7.39
CA GLU A 89 14.72 -10.80 7.15
C GLU A 89 15.01 -10.62 5.66
N LYS A 90 14.59 -11.59 4.83
CA LYS A 90 14.67 -11.48 3.37
C LYS A 90 13.83 -10.32 2.85
N MET A 91 12.56 -10.22 3.25
CA MET A 91 11.68 -9.12 2.89
C MET A 91 12.26 -7.78 3.32
N LYS A 92 12.75 -7.69 4.57
CA LYS A 92 13.43 -6.51 5.08
C LYS A 92 14.61 -6.12 4.20
N SER A 93 15.53 -7.03 3.92
CA SER A 93 16.71 -6.77 3.09
C SER A 93 16.38 -6.34 1.66
N GLU A 94 15.23 -6.76 1.13
CA GLU A 94 14.79 -6.43 -0.21
C GLU A 94 14.13 -5.05 -0.29
N TYR A 95 13.34 -4.65 0.73
CA TYR A 95 12.49 -3.47 0.67
C TYR A 95 12.84 -2.35 1.65
N GLU A 96 13.65 -2.62 2.71
CA GLU A 96 14.03 -1.58 3.66
C GLU A 96 15.01 -0.58 3.04
N ASN A 97 14.75 0.70 3.18
CA ASN A 97 15.63 1.83 2.87
C ASN A 97 16.20 1.90 1.43
N LYS A 98 15.79 1.02 0.54
CA LYS A 98 16.55 0.90 -0.70
C LYS A 98 16.44 2.11 -1.62
N TYR A 99 15.37 2.91 -1.51
CA TYR A 99 15.21 4.06 -2.41
C TYR A 99 14.14 5.06 -1.94
N ILE A 100 13.51 4.85 -0.79
CA ILE A 100 12.36 5.65 -0.36
C ILE A 100 12.83 6.70 0.63
N THR A 101 13.43 7.78 0.11
CA THR A 101 13.64 9.02 0.85
C THR A 101 12.37 9.85 0.83
N ASP A 102 12.24 10.82 1.73
CA ASP A 102 11.14 11.80 1.71
C ASP A 102 11.07 12.55 0.37
N GLN A 103 12.21 12.79 -0.27
CA GLN A 103 12.29 13.38 -1.58
C GLN A 103 11.70 12.44 -2.64
N TRP A 104 12.06 11.15 -2.62
CA TRP A 104 11.52 10.17 -3.55
C TRP A 104 9.99 10.06 -3.44
N ILE A 105 9.45 10.05 -2.20
CA ILE A 105 8.00 10.01 -1.96
C ILE A 105 7.31 11.21 -2.59
N LYS A 106 7.89 12.41 -2.49
CA LYS A 106 7.36 13.63 -3.10
C LYS A 106 7.40 13.60 -4.63
N GLU A 107 8.45 13.01 -5.20
CA GLU A 107 8.67 12.92 -6.65
C GLU A 107 7.87 11.79 -7.32
N ASN A 108 7.43 10.80 -6.54
CA ASN A 108 6.68 9.65 -7.03
C ASN A 108 5.29 9.52 -6.38
N PRO A 109 4.42 10.52 -6.53
CA PRO A 109 3.08 10.49 -5.96
C PRO A 109 2.22 9.41 -6.62
N TRP A 110 1.19 8.96 -5.92
CA TRP A 110 0.12 8.19 -6.50
C TRP A 110 -0.60 8.98 -7.59
N THR A 111 -0.91 8.32 -8.69
CA THR A 111 -1.60 8.89 -9.85
C THR A 111 -2.77 8.01 -10.28
N LEU A 112 -3.64 8.52 -11.14
CA LEU A 112 -4.77 7.74 -11.66
C LEU A 112 -4.32 6.48 -12.43
N ASN A 113 -3.12 6.51 -13.01
CA ASN A 113 -2.57 5.35 -13.74
C ASN A 113 -2.23 4.16 -12.83
N ASP A 114 -2.09 4.39 -11.53
CA ASP A 114 -1.80 3.35 -10.54
C ASP A 114 -3.05 2.56 -10.13
N PHE A 115 -4.25 3.07 -10.46
CA PHE A 115 -5.52 2.51 -10.00
C PHE A 115 -6.43 2.10 -11.14
N GLN A 116 -7.22 1.04 -10.91
CA GLN A 116 -8.29 0.63 -11.82
C GLN A 116 -9.59 1.38 -11.54
N TYR A 117 -9.83 1.77 -10.29
CA TYR A 117 -10.97 2.57 -9.90
C TYR A 117 -10.80 4.01 -10.39
N GLN A 118 -11.82 4.56 -11.08
CA GLN A 118 -11.69 5.83 -11.79
C GLN A 118 -12.17 7.04 -11.00
N ASN A 119 -13.08 6.86 -10.03
CA ASN A 119 -13.64 7.97 -9.25
C ASN A 119 -12.77 8.29 -8.04
N ILE A 120 -11.51 8.69 -8.29
CA ILE A 120 -10.52 9.04 -7.27
C ILE A 120 -10.28 10.55 -7.28
N ILE A 121 -10.31 11.15 -6.10
CA ILE A 121 -9.85 12.50 -5.81
C ILE A 121 -8.47 12.37 -5.19
N PHE A 122 -7.45 12.94 -5.83
CA PHE A 122 -6.10 12.98 -5.25
C PHE A 122 -5.90 14.27 -4.45
N ILE A 123 -5.36 14.13 -3.25
CA ILE A 123 -5.04 15.25 -2.37
C ILE A 123 -3.62 15.08 -1.80
N LYS A 124 -2.88 16.16 -1.69
CA LYS A 124 -1.59 16.16 -1.00
C LYS A 124 -1.80 16.10 0.51
N GLN A 125 -0.90 15.41 1.21
CA GLN A 125 -0.94 15.27 2.67
C GLN A 125 -0.96 16.64 3.38
N GLU A 126 -0.22 17.62 2.87
CA GLU A 126 -0.21 18.99 3.42
C GLU A 126 -1.55 19.72 3.35
N LYS A 127 -2.42 19.30 2.40
CA LYS A 127 -3.76 19.85 2.21
C LYS A 127 -4.84 19.04 2.92
N PHE A 128 -4.47 17.91 3.52
CA PHE A 128 -5.39 17.09 4.31
C PHE A 128 -5.11 17.31 5.79
N PRO A 129 -6.11 17.69 6.60
CA PRO A 129 -5.90 18.08 7.99
C PRO A 129 -5.27 16.95 8.80
N ASN A 130 -4.45 17.34 9.78
CA ASN A 130 -3.98 16.42 10.81
C ASN A 130 -5.11 16.19 11.82
N PRO A 131 -5.40 14.92 12.20
CA PRO A 131 -6.29 14.65 13.32
C PRO A 131 -5.76 15.39 14.55
N GLY A 132 -6.53 16.32 15.11
CA GLY A 132 -6.11 17.16 16.25
C GLY A 132 -5.81 18.62 15.93
N LYS A 133 -5.65 19.01 14.69
CA LYS A 133 -5.79 20.39 14.27
C LYS A 133 -7.23 20.57 13.81
N TYR A 134 -8.02 21.29 14.59
CA TYR A 134 -9.45 21.59 14.33
C TYR A 134 -9.66 22.57 13.17
N GLU A 135 -8.88 22.48 12.13
CA GLU A 135 -9.16 23.20 10.90
C GLU A 135 -10.32 22.49 10.21
N LYS A 136 -11.48 23.09 10.24
CA LYS A 136 -12.65 22.64 9.46
C LYS A 136 -12.28 22.73 7.99
N PHE A 137 -11.99 21.59 7.40
CA PHE A 137 -12.00 21.50 5.95
C PHE A 137 -13.46 21.37 5.52
N ASP A 138 -13.94 22.36 4.81
CA ASP A 138 -15.25 22.34 4.18
C ASP A 138 -15.23 21.43 2.93
N PHE A 139 -15.09 20.11 3.17
CA PHE A 139 -15.51 19.18 2.13
C PHE A 139 -17.03 19.17 2.11
N GLN A 140 -17.60 19.56 0.97
CA GLN A 140 -19.06 19.57 0.79
C GLN A 140 -19.69 18.17 0.90
N GLU A 141 -18.88 17.12 0.74
CA GLU A 141 -19.28 15.73 0.79
C GLU A 141 -18.34 14.94 1.70
N ASN A 142 -18.85 13.90 2.34
CA ASN A 142 -18.04 13.00 3.15
C ASN A 142 -17.44 11.89 2.26
N TYR A 143 -16.12 11.88 2.16
CA TYR A 143 -15.35 10.90 1.39
C TYR A 143 -14.61 9.94 2.31
N LYS A 144 -14.47 8.67 1.88
CA LYS A 144 -13.46 7.77 2.43
C LYS A 144 -12.09 8.20 1.90
N VAL A 145 -11.15 8.35 2.80
CA VAL A 145 -9.79 8.80 2.51
C VAL A 145 -8.80 7.68 2.79
N PHE A 146 -7.92 7.42 1.85
CA PHE A 146 -6.91 6.37 1.96
C PHE A 146 -5.50 6.91 1.74
N SER A 147 -4.56 6.37 2.49
CA SER A 147 -3.13 6.46 2.23
C SER A 147 -2.58 5.04 2.09
N PHE A 148 -1.69 4.81 1.14
CA PHE A 148 -1.10 3.50 0.88
C PHE A 148 0.43 3.56 0.83
N SER A 149 1.09 2.49 1.25
CA SER A 149 2.48 2.22 0.86
C SER A 149 2.52 1.50 -0.48
N ASP A 150 3.71 1.36 -1.06
CA ASP A 150 3.90 0.40 -2.13
C ASP A 150 3.62 -1.03 -1.64
N VAL A 151 3.29 -1.90 -2.59
CA VAL A 151 3.12 -3.32 -2.32
C VAL A 151 4.49 -3.98 -2.19
N ILE A 152 4.73 -4.65 -1.10
CA ILE A 152 5.88 -5.52 -0.90
C ILE A 152 5.45 -6.97 -0.89
N TYR A 153 6.36 -7.88 -1.26
CA TYR A 153 6.02 -9.28 -1.37
C TYR A 153 6.77 -10.12 -0.33
N TYR A 154 6.07 -11.13 0.18
CA TYR A 154 6.55 -12.01 1.22
C TYR A 154 6.42 -13.48 0.81
N LYS A 155 7.35 -14.34 1.29
CA LYS A 155 7.41 -15.78 0.99
C LYS A 155 7.32 -16.08 -0.53
N HIS A 156 8.33 -15.63 -1.28
CA HIS A 156 8.40 -15.84 -2.74
C HIS A 156 7.15 -15.35 -3.49
N LYS A 157 6.67 -14.17 -3.13
CA LYS A 157 5.48 -13.53 -3.73
C LYS A 157 4.16 -14.28 -3.49
N LYS A 158 4.15 -15.23 -2.53
CA LYS A 158 2.91 -15.89 -2.11
C LYS A 158 1.95 -14.91 -1.45
N TYR A 159 2.48 -13.96 -0.74
CA TYR A 159 1.71 -12.92 -0.05
C TYR A 159 2.13 -11.55 -0.57
N ALA A 160 1.13 -10.68 -0.73
CA ALA A 160 1.32 -9.25 -0.92
C ALA A 160 1.03 -8.55 0.40
N VAL A 161 1.83 -7.54 0.74
CA VAL A 161 1.68 -6.78 1.99
C VAL A 161 1.83 -5.30 1.68
N PHE A 162 0.95 -4.49 2.21
CA PHE A 162 1.07 -3.05 2.14
C PHE A 162 0.45 -2.38 3.36
N THR A 163 0.94 -1.18 3.68
CA THR A 163 0.36 -0.35 4.73
C THR A 163 -0.82 0.43 4.17
N ILE A 164 -1.87 0.50 4.98
CA ILE A 164 -3.04 1.34 4.75
C ILE A 164 -3.30 2.21 5.97
N LYS A 165 -3.68 3.44 5.73
CA LYS A 165 -4.35 4.31 6.70
C LYS A 165 -5.65 4.77 6.06
N SER A 166 -6.75 4.65 6.78
CA SER A 166 -8.04 5.09 6.30
C SER A 166 -8.73 6.01 7.30
N THR A 167 -9.52 6.94 6.79
CA THR A 167 -10.35 7.86 7.55
C THR A 167 -11.50 8.35 6.69
N THR A 168 -12.32 9.20 7.23
CA THR A 168 -13.32 9.97 6.48
C THR A 168 -13.00 11.46 6.56
N THR A 169 -13.48 12.25 5.60
CA THR A 169 -13.23 13.71 5.60
C THR A 169 -13.86 14.43 6.79
N ASP A 170 -14.83 13.82 7.46
CA ASP A 170 -15.42 14.32 8.71
C ASP A 170 -14.82 13.71 9.98
N TYR A 171 -13.75 12.90 9.83
CA TYR A 171 -13.03 12.22 10.93
C TYR A 171 -13.87 11.36 11.87
N LYS A 172 -15.07 10.94 11.47
CA LYS A 172 -15.87 10.05 12.29
C LYS A 172 -15.33 8.63 12.33
N ASP A 173 -14.75 8.20 11.21
CA ASP A 173 -14.12 6.89 11.08
C ASP A 173 -12.60 7.07 10.92
N ILE A 174 -11.88 7.09 12.03
CA ILE A 174 -10.41 7.11 12.03
C ILE A 174 -9.94 5.69 12.25
N ASP A 175 -9.36 5.11 11.20
CA ASP A 175 -8.67 3.83 11.34
C ASP A 175 -7.20 4.04 11.72
N THR A 176 -6.68 3.14 12.53
CA THR A 176 -5.26 3.11 12.87
C THR A 176 -4.45 2.72 11.63
N THR A 177 -3.19 3.13 11.59
CA THR A 177 -2.26 2.64 10.58
C THR A 177 -2.16 1.12 10.69
N SER A 178 -2.41 0.43 9.60
CA SER A 178 -2.45 -1.03 9.58
C SER A 178 -1.74 -1.56 8.35
N ILE A 179 -1.25 -2.78 8.42
CA ILE A 179 -0.87 -3.53 7.23
C ILE A 179 -1.97 -4.50 6.84
N LEU A 180 -2.16 -4.65 5.55
CA LEU A 180 -2.99 -5.70 4.96
C LEU A 180 -2.09 -6.77 4.37
N ILE A 181 -2.40 -8.03 4.68
CA ILE A 181 -1.73 -9.19 4.12
C ILE A 181 -2.73 -9.91 3.24
N LEU A 182 -2.35 -10.09 1.98
CA LEU A 182 -3.20 -10.67 0.96
C LEU A 182 -2.56 -11.93 0.39
N THR A 183 -3.39 -12.86 -0.04
CA THR A 183 -3.00 -14.01 -0.86
C THR A 183 -3.94 -14.13 -2.04
N LYS A 184 -3.50 -14.82 -3.08
CA LYS A 184 -4.36 -15.07 -4.24
C LYS A 184 -5.35 -16.18 -3.93
N ILE A 185 -6.64 -15.88 -4.06
CA ILE A 185 -7.76 -16.83 -4.00
C ILE A 185 -8.52 -16.68 -5.33
N ASN A 186 -8.63 -17.75 -6.10
CA ASN A 186 -9.26 -17.73 -7.43
C ASN A 186 -8.72 -16.63 -8.36
N GLY A 187 -7.40 -16.38 -8.29
CA GLY A 187 -6.72 -15.40 -9.14
C GLY A 187 -6.75 -13.95 -8.63
N GLN A 188 -7.57 -13.63 -7.62
CA GLN A 188 -7.68 -12.30 -7.01
C GLN A 188 -6.95 -12.21 -5.68
N TRP A 189 -6.35 -11.06 -5.39
CA TRP A 189 -5.73 -10.78 -4.10
C TRP A 189 -6.80 -10.52 -3.05
N THR A 190 -6.86 -11.39 -2.05
CA THR A 190 -7.85 -11.36 -0.97
C THR A 190 -7.15 -11.13 0.35
N VAL A 191 -7.65 -10.20 1.15
CA VAL A 191 -7.15 -9.92 2.49
C VAL A 191 -7.39 -11.13 3.40
N ILE A 192 -6.31 -11.64 3.98
CA ILE A 192 -6.37 -12.75 4.94
C ILE A 192 -6.06 -12.30 6.37
N GLN A 193 -5.37 -11.16 6.52
CA GLN A 193 -5.08 -10.61 7.83
C GLN A 193 -4.91 -9.09 7.74
N LYS A 194 -5.41 -8.38 8.76
CA LYS A 194 -5.13 -6.97 9.03
C LYS A 194 -4.41 -6.89 10.38
N VAL A 195 -3.32 -6.15 10.43
CA VAL A 195 -2.51 -5.96 11.65
C VAL A 195 -2.29 -4.46 11.85
N GLY A 196 -2.71 -3.93 12.99
CA GLY A 196 -2.51 -2.54 13.37
C GLY A 196 -1.08 -2.26 13.85
N ASP A 197 -0.73 -0.98 13.94
CA ASP A 197 0.55 -0.50 14.46
C ASP A 197 0.64 -0.54 16.00
N GLY A 198 -0.43 -0.97 16.67
CA GLY A 198 -0.53 -1.02 18.14
C GLY A 198 -0.50 0.36 18.82
N ILE A 199 -0.68 1.42 18.05
CA ILE A 199 -0.79 2.76 18.59
C ILE A 199 -2.27 3.09 18.74
N TYR A 200 -2.78 3.00 19.95
CA TYR A 200 -4.10 3.52 20.29
C TYR A 200 -4.01 5.06 20.32
N ARG A 201 -4.75 5.72 19.45
CA ARG A 201 -4.84 7.18 19.37
C ARG A 201 -6.20 7.65 19.83
#